data_6a7ce8b2ecfa8b13f1c206ff7c7a0144
#
_entry.id   6a7ce8b2ecfa8b13f1c206ff7c7a0144
#
_cell.length_a   1.000
_cell.length_b   1.000
_cell.length_c   1.000
_cell.angle_alpha   90.00
_cell.angle_beta   90.00
_cell.angle_gamma   90.00
#
_symmetry.space_group_name_H-M   'P 1'
#
loop_
_entity.id
_entity.type
_entity.pdbx_description
1 polymer ?
#
loop_
_entity_poly.entity_id
_entity_poly.type
_entity_poly.pdbx_seq_one_letter_code
_entity_poly.pdbx_strand_id
1 'polypeptide(L)'
;MDFKEIIANKISDVINIDANELKNYIEVPKDNANGDYSFPCFRLAKELRKSPVDIANLIKDGLNIDEIFEKVDVVSGFLNFYINKAIIVKSFFDKFNANENYGSTNIGKGKTVIVEYSSPNIAKPFHIGHLKNTVLGHALDNLYRFQGYNVISWNHLGDYGTQFAKLIEAYKRWGNEYDLNENPIKKLAEMYVRINQLCAEDEFVLEESRETFKQLEDGNPEYVKLRDEFTKYSMIDFNKIYDLLGVKFDKIIGESFYIDKIPEMYEVLEKTGRMIESENAMIVDLTPEGIDTPCIVKKSNGASIYAARDLASILYRTSNFDFDKCLYVIGNEQALYFKQIFAIAKIMGIDKKYIDGLEFVGYGMLRLPEGKMSTRKGNFVEVEGLLEDAINRVRDVILEKDNLDGMDIEDVSKKVGLGAVVFSNLLDSRVKDSVFDVNSAISFQGDTGPYVQYMAVRTNSVLAKVDNDISKDIDFSILIDDSSLNLIKVLSNFEEVLQSALEKNEPSFISRYLLDVAKAFSVFYNNDKIICDDKKIQDARVYLTYVTNKVLNRGLNLLGIQVPDKM
;
A
#
# COMPACT_ATOMS: atom_id res chain seq x y z
N MET A 1 -23.03 -9.24 -14.13
CA MET A 1 -24.28 -9.19 -13.31
C MET A 1 -23.90 -9.01 -11.85
N ASP A 2 -24.67 -8.23 -11.10
CA ASP A 2 -24.56 -8.18 -9.63
C ASP A 2 -25.58 -9.14 -9.01
N PHE A 3 -25.15 -10.33 -8.64
CA PHE A 3 -26.03 -11.35 -8.08
C PHE A 3 -26.62 -10.96 -6.72
N LYS A 4 -25.90 -10.20 -5.88
CA LYS A 4 -26.45 -9.69 -4.62
C LYS A 4 -27.61 -8.74 -4.86
N GLU A 5 -27.51 -7.89 -5.88
CA GLU A 5 -28.58 -6.97 -6.23
C GLU A 5 -29.79 -7.72 -6.80
N ILE A 6 -29.57 -8.72 -7.64
CA ILE A 6 -30.65 -9.58 -8.17
C ILE A 6 -31.38 -10.30 -7.04
N ILE A 7 -30.63 -10.90 -6.12
CA ILE A 7 -31.20 -11.61 -4.95
C ILE A 7 -31.97 -10.63 -4.06
N ALA A 8 -31.39 -9.46 -3.76
CA ALA A 8 -32.02 -8.43 -2.94
C ALA A 8 -33.35 -7.95 -3.54
N ASN A 9 -33.39 -7.67 -4.84
CA ASN A 9 -34.61 -7.27 -5.55
C ASN A 9 -35.69 -8.37 -5.45
N LYS A 10 -35.31 -9.62 -5.73
CA LYS A 10 -36.26 -10.75 -5.63
C LYS A 10 -36.82 -10.96 -4.21
N ILE A 11 -35.99 -10.77 -3.19
CA ILE A 11 -36.46 -10.82 -1.78
C ILE A 11 -37.36 -9.62 -1.49
N SER A 12 -36.98 -8.40 -1.94
CA SER A 12 -37.77 -7.18 -1.79
C SER A 12 -39.18 -7.32 -2.36
N ASP A 13 -39.32 -7.95 -3.54
CA ASP A 13 -40.62 -8.20 -4.17
C ASP A 13 -41.55 -9.08 -3.32
N VAL A 14 -41.00 -9.94 -2.46
CA VAL A 14 -41.78 -10.86 -1.60
C VAL A 14 -42.15 -10.20 -0.28
N ILE A 15 -41.22 -9.46 0.36
CA ILE A 15 -41.42 -8.97 1.74
C ILE A 15 -41.57 -7.45 1.84
N ASN A 16 -41.51 -6.73 0.71
CA ASN A 16 -41.67 -5.28 0.60
C ASN A 16 -40.75 -4.46 1.53
N ILE A 17 -39.47 -4.87 1.61
CA ILE A 17 -38.37 -4.15 2.28
C ILE A 17 -37.42 -3.64 1.21
N ASP A 18 -36.77 -2.48 1.45
CA ASP A 18 -35.87 -1.85 0.46
C ASP A 18 -34.71 -2.79 0.04
N ALA A 19 -34.54 -2.97 -1.27
CA ALA A 19 -33.54 -3.88 -1.82
C ALA A 19 -32.10 -3.47 -1.48
N ASN A 20 -31.80 -2.17 -1.31
CA ASN A 20 -30.45 -1.72 -0.94
C ASN A 20 -30.14 -2.10 0.52
N GLU A 21 -31.14 -2.10 1.39
CA GLU A 21 -30.97 -2.59 2.76
C GLU A 21 -30.72 -4.09 2.75
N LEU A 22 -31.53 -4.86 2.04
CA LEU A 22 -31.42 -6.32 1.94
C LEU A 22 -30.09 -6.77 1.33
N LYS A 23 -29.59 -6.04 0.32
CA LYS A 23 -28.31 -6.31 -0.33
C LYS A 23 -27.14 -6.35 0.66
N ASN A 24 -27.15 -5.47 1.67
CA ASN A 24 -26.12 -5.41 2.70
C ASN A 24 -26.13 -6.63 3.65
N TYR A 25 -27.21 -7.41 3.68
CA TYR A 25 -27.30 -8.62 4.51
C TYR A 25 -26.86 -9.88 3.76
N ILE A 26 -26.74 -9.84 2.41
CA ILE A 26 -26.38 -11.00 1.62
C ILE A 26 -24.89 -11.30 1.79
N GLU A 27 -24.59 -12.51 2.24
CA GLU A 27 -23.25 -13.01 2.52
C GLU A 27 -22.84 -14.07 1.49
N VAL A 28 -21.51 -14.25 1.30
CA VAL A 28 -20.94 -15.40 0.60
C VAL A 28 -20.58 -16.44 1.64
N PRO A 29 -21.19 -17.64 1.63
CA PRO A 29 -20.89 -18.69 2.59
C PRO A 29 -19.43 -19.13 2.51
N LYS A 30 -18.83 -19.48 3.65
CA LYS A 30 -17.48 -20.05 3.69
C LYS A 30 -17.44 -21.48 3.13
N ASP A 31 -18.54 -22.21 3.28
CA ASP A 31 -18.69 -23.57 2.76
C ASP A 31 -19.62 -23.52 1.56
N ASN A 32 -19.09 -23.93 0.39
CA ASN A 32 -19.81 -23.97 -0.88
C ASN A 32 -21.04 -24.90 -0.84
N ALA A 33 -21.10 -25.83 0.11
CA ALA A 33 -22.29 -26.65 0.34
C ALA A 33 -23.53 -25.83 0.72
N ASN A 34 -23.35 -24.61 1.25
CA ASN A 34 -24.41 -23.68 1.62
C ASN A 34 -24.76 -22.66 0.51
N GLY A 35 -24.42 -22.95 -0.74
CA GLY A 35 -24.73 -22.11 -1.91
C GLY A 35 -23.66 -21.06 -2.23
N ASP A 36 -23.94 -20.27 -3.27
CA ASP A 36 -23.09 -19.18 -3.71
C ASP A 36 -23.33 -17.91 -2.89
N TYR A 37 -24.57 -17.70 -2.47
CA TYR A 37 -24.99 -16.60 -1.59
C TYR A 37 -25.94 -17.09 -0.53
N SER A 38 -25.93 -16.43 0.63
CA SER A 38 -26.80 -16.75 1.75
C SER A 38 -27.39 -15.47 2.33
N PHE A 39 -28.70 -15.52 2.62
CA PHE A 39 -29.43 -14.44 3.27
C PHE A 39 -29.82 -14.84 4.70
N PRO A 40 -29.29 -14.16 5.74
CA PRO A 40 -29.55 -14.47 7.13
C PRO A 40 -30.90 -13.90 7.59
N CYS A 41 -31.97 -14.69 7.53
CA CYS A 41 -33.34 -14.24 7.84
C CYS A 41 -33.55 -13.81 9.29
N PHE A 42 -32.67 -14.17 10.22
CA PHE A 42 -32.71 -13.72 11.61
C PHE A 42 -32.57 -12.20 11.77
N ARG A 43 -31.98 -11.50 10.80
CA ARG A 43 -31.91 -10.03 10.81
C ARG A 43 -33.28 -9.36 10.70
N LEU A 44 -34.23 -10.02 10.06
CA LEU A 44 -35.60 -9.55 9.87
C LEU A 44 -36.60 -10.08 10.93
N ALA A 45 -36.16 -10.94 11.85
CA ALA A 45 -37.04 -11.61 12.82
C ALA A 45 -37.82 -10.63 13.71
N LYS A 46 -37.17 -9.52 14.11
CA LYS A 46 -37.80 -8.48 14.94
C LYS A 46 -38.82 -7.65 14.16
N GLU A 47 -38.52 -7.32 12.95
CA GLU A 47 -39.33 -6.47 12.06
C GLU A 47 -40.58 -7.20 11.59
N LEU A 48 -40.39 -8.43 11.07
CA LEU A 48 -41.49 -9.26 10.57
C LEU A 48 -42.23 -10.05 11.67
N ARG A 49 -41.72 -10.03 12.92
CA ARG A 49 -42.29 -10.74 14.06
C ARG A 49 -42.54 -12.23 13.80
N LYS A 50 -41.61 -12.88 13.10
CA LYS A 50 -41.63 -14.29 12.72
C LYS A 50 -40.31 -14.96 13.08
N SER A 51 -40.32 -16.30 13.17
CA SER A 51 -39.05 -17.02 13.33
C SER A 51 -38.20 -16.91 12.08
N PRO A 52 -36.84 -16.95 12.16
CA PRO A 52 -35.98 -16.91 11.00
C PRO A 52 -36.30 -18.00 9.97
N VAL A 53 -36.69 -19.18 10.41
CA VAL A 53 -37.07 -20.30 9.53
C VAL A 53 -38.39 -20.01 8.80
N ASP A 54 -39.38 -19.43 9.49
CA ASP A 54 -40.66 -19.04 8.86
C ASP A 54 -40.46 -17.93 7.83
N ILE A 55 -39.55 -16.95 8.11
CA ILE A 55 -39.19 -15.90 7.18
C ILE A 55 -38.53 -16.50 5.96
N ALA A 56 -37.56 -17.39 6.14
CA ALA A 56 -36.85 -18.03 5.04
C ALA A 56 -37.82 -18.83 4.14
N ASN A 57 -38.75 -19.56 4.72
CA ASN A 57 -39.79 -20.30 3.98
C ASN A 57 -40.74 -19.35 3.26
N LEU A 58 -41.23 -18.30 3.95
CA LEU A 58 -42.10 -17.29 3.34
C LEU A 58 -41.44 -16.66 2.10
N ILE A 59 -40.16 -16.29 2.21
CA ILE A 59 -39.43 -15.73 1.06
C ILE A 59 -39.28 -16.80 -0.02
N LYS A 60 -38.82 -18.01 0.32
CA LYS A 60 -38.63 -19.09 -0.66
C LYS A 60 -39.92 -19.40 -1.45
N ASP A 61 -41.06 -19.49 -0.75
CA ASP A 61 -42.33 -19.82 -1.38
C ASP A 61 -42.88 -18.70 -2.26
N GLY A 62 -42.51 -17.44 -1.96
CA GLY A 62 -42.87 -16.26 -2.76
C GLY A 62 -41.89 -15.92 -3.89
N LEU A 63 -40.69 -16.52 -3.89
CA LEU A 63 -39.68 -16.24 -4.91
C LEU A 63 -40.07 -16.75 -6.29
N ASN A 64 -39.98 -15.88 -7.29
CA ASN A 64 -39.97 -16.30 -8.69
C ASN A 64 -38.56 -16.79 -9.04
N ILE A 65 -38.36 -18.13 -8.99
CA ILE A 65 -37.10 -18.78 -9.36
C ILE A 65 -37.06 -18.90 -10.87
N ASP A 66 -36.13 -18.17 -11.51
CA ASP A 66 -35.83 -18.18 -12.93
C ASP A 66 -34.55 -18.97 -13.25
N GLU A 67 -34.10 -18.94 -14.50
CA GLU A 67 -32.91 -19.65 -14.99
C GLU A 67 -31.60 -19.21 -14.29
N ILE A 68 -31.61 -18.07 -13.56
CA ILE A 68 -30.43 -17.56 -12.83
C ILE A 68 -30.09 -18.51 -11.67
N PHE A 69 -31.08 -19.11 -11.06
CA PHE A 69 -30.88 -19.98 -9.90
C PHE A 69 -31.03 -21.46 -10.28
N GLU A 70 -30.02 -22.25 -9.92
CA GLU A 70 -30.12 -23.71 -9.97
C GLU A 70 -31.10 -24.22 -8.91
N LYS A 71 -31.01 -23.66 -7.70
CA LYS A 71 -31.95 -23.92 -6.60
C LYS A 71 -31.85 -22.85 -5.49
N VAL A 72 -32.86 -22.81 -4.65
CA VAL A 72 -32.88 -22.03 -3.40
C VAL A 72 -33.28 -22.94 -2.25
N ASP A 73 -32.47 -22.99 -1.19
CA ASP A 73 -32.71 -23.86 -0.04
C ASP A 73 -32.76 -23.09 1.29
N VAL A 74 -33.53 -23.60 2.25
CA VAL A 74 -33.59 -23.07 3.62
C VAL A 74 -32.83 -24.01 4.55
N VAL A 75 -31.83 -23.44 5.24
CA VAL A 75 -31.03 -24.18 6.23
C VAL A 75 -30.91 -23.34 7.50
N SER A 76 -31.51 -23.79 8.62
CA SER A 76 -31.39 -23.16 9.95
C SER A 76 -31.68 -21.65 9.99
N GLY A 77 -32.66 -21.18 9.18
CA GLY A 77 -33.01 -19.75 9.11
C GLY A 77 -32.15 -18.91 8.17
N PHE A 78 -31.29 -19.54 7.39
CA PHE A 78 -30.63 -18.95 6.23
C PHE A 78 -31.37 -19.37 4.95
N LEU A 79 -31.47 -18.44 4.01
CA LEU A 79 -31.95 -18.71 2.65
C LEU A 79 -30.73 -18.74 1.74
N ASN A 80 -30.40 -19.92 1.22
CA ASN A 80 -29.21 -20.19 0.43
C ASN A 80 -29.54 -20.25 -1.04
N PHE A 81 -28.83 -19.46 -1.85
CA PHE A 81 -29.00 -19.34 -3.29
C PHE A 81 -27.85 -20.04 -4.02
N TYR A 82 -28.18 -20.94 -4.92
CA TYR A 82 -27.26 -21.63 -5.82
C TYR A 82 -27.46 -21.06 -7.20
N ILE A 83 -26.46 -20.36 -7.71
CA ILE A 83 -26.53 -19.72 -9.02
C ILE A 83 -26.22 -20.76 -10.11
N ASN A 84 -26.93 -20.68 -11.23
CA ASN A 84 -26.63 -21.50 -12.40
C ASN A 84 -25.18 -21.31 -12.84
N LYS A 85 -24.39 -22.39 -12.86
CA LYS A 85 -22.96 -22.38 -13.13
C LYS A 85 -22.63 -21.72 -14.47
N ALA A 86 -23.40 -22.00 -15.51
CA ALA A 86 -23.19 -21.41 -16.84
C ALA A 86 -23.43 -19.88 -16.83
N ILE A 87 -24.36 -19.40 -16.00
CA ILE A 87 -24.62 -17.97 -15.84
C ILE A 87 -23.49 -17.29 -15.07
N ILE A 88 -22.93 -17.91 -14.01
CA ILE A 88 -21.74 -17.40 -13.33
C ILE A 88 -20.60 -17.21 -14.33
N VAL A 89 -20.30 -18.26 -15.07
CA VAL A 89 -19.22 -18.28 -16.07
C VAL A 89 -19.43 -17.20 -17.14
N LYS A 90 -20.62 -17.16 -17.74
CA LYS A 90 -20.96 -16.14 -18.75
C LYS A 90 -20.84 -14.72 -18.20
N SER A 91 -21.42 -14.47 -17.04
CA SER A 91 -21.40 -13.14 -16.40
C SER A 91 -19.97 -12.66 -16.12
N PHE A 92 -19.09 -13.57 -15.70
CA PHE A 92 -17.69 -13.26 -15.45
C PHE A 92 -16.96 -12.84 -16.73
N PHE A 93 -17.03 -13.65 -17.80
CA PHE A 93 -16.35 -13.35 -19.05
C PHE A 93 -16.94 -12.14 -19.77
N ASP A 94 -18.26 -11.94 -19.73
CA ASP A 94 -18.90 -10.73 -20.25
C ASP A 94 -18.33 -9.47 -19.54
N LYS A 95 -18.19 -9.51 -18.20
CA LYS A 95 -17.63 -8.41 -17.41
C LYS A 95 -16.15 -8.18 -17.69
N PHE A 96 -15.36 -9.25 -17.77
CA PHE A 96 -13.93 -9.18 -18.09
C PHE A 96 -13.69 -8.59 -19.49
N ASN A 97 -14.44 -9.07 -20.50
CA ASN A 97 -14.29 -8.65 -21.88
C ASN A 97 -14.78 -7.22 -22.15
N ALA A 98 -15.73 -6.72 -21.33
CA ALA A 98 -16.23 -5.36 -21.43
C ALA A 98 -15.27 -4.31 -20.85
N ASN A 99 -14.27 -4.71 -20.06
CA ASN A 99 -13.36 -3.79 -19.40
C ASN A 99 -11.90 -4.16 -19.67
N GLU A 100 -11.25 -3.46 -20.60
CA GLU A 100 -9.83 -3.64 -20.90
C GLU A 100 -8.94 -3.51 -19.65
N ASN A 101 -9.35 -2.66 -18.71
CA ASN A 101 -8.72 -2.47 -17.41
C ASN A 101 -9.49 -3.21 -16.30
N TYR A 102 -9.82 -4.49 -16.50
CA TYR A 102 -10.53 -5.29 -15.52
C TYR A 102 -9.93 -5.14 -14.11
N GLY A 103 -10.78 -4.84 -13.14
CA GLY A 103 -10.42 -4.47 -11.77
C GLY A 103 -10.48 -2.96 -11.49
N SER A 104 -10.38 -2.09 -12.52
CA SER A 104 -10.57 -0.65 -12.35
C SER A 104 -12.06 -0.29 -12.48
N THR A 105 -12.55 0.46 -11.48
CA THR A 105 -13.88 1.09 -11.51
C THR A 105 -13.82 2.53 -11.99
N ASN A 106 -12.62 3.05 -12.20
CA ASN A 106 -12.37 4.44 -12.60
C ASN A 106 -13.01 5.48 -11.66
N ILE A 107 -13.17 5.13 -10.38
CA ILE A 107 -13.81 5.94 -9.33
C ILE A 107 -13.04 7.26 -9.05
N GLY A 108 -11.76 7.27 -9.40
CA GLY A 108 -10.86 8.42 -9.26
C GLY A 108 -10.92 9.42 -10.40
N LYS A 109 -11.72 9.19 -11.45
CA LYS A 109 -11.77 10.07 -12.62
C LYS A 109 -12.11 11.51 -12.23
N GLY A 110 -11.21 12.42 -12.59
CA GLY A 110 -11.36 13.86 -12.27
C GLY A 110 -10.99 14.24 -10.84
N LYS A 111 -10.46 13.30 -10.04
CA LYS A 111 -9.99 13.54 -8.68
C LYS A 111 -8.47 13.48 -8.59
N THR A 112 -7.90 14.29 -7.72
CA THR A 112 -6.45 14.32 -7.45
C THR A 112 -6.17 13.80 -6.05
N VAL A 113 -5.13 12.96 -5.91
CA VAL A 113 -4.61 12.52 -4.61
C VAL A 113 -3.11 12.79 -4.51
N ILE A 114 -2.69 13.37 -3.39
CA ILE A 114 -1.27 13.47 -3.02
C ILE A 114 -0.96 12.24 -2.16
N VAL A 115 0.06 11.48 -2.52
CA VAL A 115 0.55 10.36 -1.72
C VAL A 115 1.95 10.69 -1.22
N GLU A 116 2.07 11.05 0.05
CA GLU A 116 3.36 11.32 0.68
C GLU A 116 3.90 10.05 1.32
N TYR A 117 5.09 9.64 0.86
CA TYR A 117 5.74 8.42 1.34
C TYR A 117 7.25 8.45 1.15
N SER A 118 7.94 7.44 1.67
CA SER A 118 9.38 7.29 1.79
C SER A 118 9.98 8.25 2.82
N SER A 119 9.99 9.53 2.56
CA SER A 119 10.34 10.62 3.48
C SER A 119 11.59 10.35 4.36
N PRO A 120 12.73 9.93 3.74
CA PRO A 120 13.92 9.58 4.49
C PRO A 120 14.63 10.83 5.03
N ASN A 121 15.27 10.66 6.19
CA ASN A 121 16.19 11.67 6.71
C ASN A 121 17.48 11.62 5.91
N ILE A 122 17.92 12.75 5.37
CA ILE A 122 19.19 12.83 4.64
C ILE A 122 20.39 12.64 5.59
N ALA A 123 21.55 12.36 5.02
CA ALA A 123 22.78 12.06 5.73
C ALA A 123 22.69 10.88 6.70
N LYS A 124 21.73 9.98 6.45
CA LYS A 124 21.58 8.70 7.12
C LYS A 124 21.35 7.61 6.07
N PRO A 125 21.86 6.40 6.32
CA PRO A 125 21.59 5.27 5.45
C PRO A 125 20.09 4.97 5.36
N PHE A 126 19.67 4.50 4.19
CA PHE A 126 18.31 4.04 3.98
C PHE A 126 18.12 2.70 4.74
N HIS A 127 17.27 2.68 5.75
CA HIS A 127 17.08 1.53 6.62
C HIS A 127 15.70 0.88 6.41
N ILE A 128 15.49 -0.32 6.98
CA ILE A 128 14.27 -1.12 6.76
C ILE A 128 12.96 -0.40 7.15
N GLY A 129 12.99 0.57 8.07
CA GLY A 129 11.81 1.40 8.36
C GLY A 129 11.42 2.26 7.17
N HIS A 130 12.40 2.81 6.43
CA HIS A 130 12.15 3.53 5.18
C HIS A 130 11.66 2.58 4.07
N LEU A 131 12.17 1.34 4.02
CA LEU A 131 11.73 0.33 3.05
C LEU A 131 10.22 0.07 3.17
N LYS A 132 9.72 -0.22 4.40
CA LYS A 132 8.29 -0.49 4.62
C LYS A 132 7.42 0.68 4.19
N ASN A 133 7.81 1.90 4.56
CA ASN A 133 7.14 3.12 4.13
C ASN A 133 7.11 3.25 2.61
N THR A 134 8.26 3.06 1.97
CA THR A 134 8.42 3.24 0.52
C THR A 134 7.59 2.23 -0.27
N VAL A 135 7.63 0.94 0.09
CA VAL A 135 6.85 -0.08 -0.63
C VAL A 135 5.35 0.06 -0.40
N LEU A 136 4.92 0.43 0.83
CA LEU A 136 3.53 0.70 1.14
C LEU A 136 3.00 1.90 0.33
N GLY A 137 3.72 3.03 0.37
CA GLY A 137 3.33 4.22 -0.37
C GLY A 137 3.32 4.01 -1.88
N HIS A 138 4.31 3.28 -2.42
CA HIS A 138 4.36 2.94 -3.84
C HIS A 138 3.18 2.05 -4.29
N ALA A 139 2.80 1.07 -3.47
CA ALA A 139 1.63 0.24 -3.76
C ALA A 139 0.33 1.06 -3.74
N LEU A 140 0.19 2.02 -2.82
CA LEU A 140 -0.94 2.94 -2.79
C LEU A 140 -0.95 3.87 -4.00
N ASP A 141 0.20 4.45 -4.37
CA ASP A 141 0.35 5.27 -5.58
C ASP A 141 -0.15 4.51 -6.82
N ASN A 142 0.35 3.29 -7.03
CA ASN A 142 -0.06 2.43 -8.14
C ASN A 142 -1.56 2.12 -8.11
N LEU A 143 -2.12 1.81 -6.95
CA LEU A 143 -3.53 1.49 -6.79
C LEU A 143 -4.42 2.69 -7.11
N TYR A 144 -4.09 3.89 -6.59
CA TYR A 144 -4.84 5.11 -6.88
C TYR A 144 -4.76 5.48 -8.38
N ARG A 145 -3.58 5.39 -9.01
CA ARG A 145 -3.43 5.59 -10.47
C ARG A 145 -4.28 4.60 -11.25
N PHE A 146 -4.26 3.32 -10.88
CA PHE A 146 -5.06 2.29 -11.56
C PHE A 146 -6.57 2.53 -11.43
N GLN A 147 -7.02 3.11 -10.32
CA GLN A 147 -8.42 3.49 -10.10
C GLN A 147 -8.80 4.85 -10.70
N GLY A 148 -7.92 5.44 -11.53
CA GLY A 148 -8.20 6.61 -12.34
C GLY A 148 -7.96 7.97 -11.67
N TYR A 149 -7.34 8.00 -10.48
CA TYR A 149 -6.94 9.26 -9.85
C TYR A 149 -5.75 9.90 -10.57
N ASN A 150 -5.72 11.22 -10.60
CA ASN A 150 -4.50 11.96 -10.84
C ASN A 150 -3.65 11.93 -9.56
N VAL A 151 -2.58 11.12 -9.54
CA VAL A 151 -1.72 10.97 -8.36
C VAL A 151 -0.52 11.89 -8.45
N ILE A 152 -0.24 12.59 -7.35
CA ILE A 152 0.99 13.34 -7.13
C ILE A 152 1.79 12.59 -6.05
N SER A 153 2.78 11.82 -6.47
CA SER A 153 3.68 11.13 -5.54
C SER A 153 4.67 12.11 -4.93
N TRP A 154 4.72 12.16 -3.59
CA TRP A 154 5.46 13.16 -2.83
C TRP A 154 6.48 12.53 -1.89
N ASN A 155 7.75 12.91 -2.03
CA ASN A 155 8.82 12.55 -1.11
C ASN A 155 9.18 13.77 -0.26
N HIS A 156 8.82 13.74 1.03
CA HIS A 156 9.10 14.81 1.98
C HIS A 156 10.41 14.53 2.72
N LEU A 157 11.53 15.07 2.21
CA LEU A 157 12.85 14.78 2.77
C LEU A 157 13.05 15.43 4.13
N GLY A 158 13.60 14.69 5.08
CA GLY A 158 14.08 15.24 6.34
C GLY A 158 15.46 15.88 6.16
N ASP A 159 15.52 17.04 5.49
CA ASP A 159 16.73 17.77 5.17
C ASP A 159 17.00 18.96 6.12
N TYR A 160 16.34 18.94 7.29
CA TYR A 160 16.42 20.05 8.23
C TYR A 160 16.36 19.58 9.70
N GLY A 161 16.81 20.44 10.62
CA GLY A 161 16.75 20.17 12.05
C GLY A 161 18.12 20.09 12.73
N THR A 162 18.12 19.93 14.05
CA THR A 162 19.34 19.89 14.89
C THR A 162 20.34 18.80 14.51
N GLN A 163 19.89 17.74 13.88
CA GLN A 163 20.78 16.69 13.37
C GLN A 163 21.71 17.19 12.25
N PHE A 164 21.22 18.13 11.41
CA PHE A 164 22.03 18.76 10.37
C PHE A 164 23.10 19.67 10.96
N ALA A 165 22.73 20.47 11.93
CA ALA A 165 23.67 21.32 12.63
C ALA A 165 24.81 20.52 13.27
N LYS A 166 24.49 19.40 13.90
CA LYS A 166 25.50 18.47 14.43
C LYS A 166 26.39 17.91 13.32
N LEU A 167 25.81 17.56 12.18
CA LEU A 167 26.61 17.04 11.06
C LEU A 167 27.50 18.11 10.44
N ILE A 168 27.03 19.36 10.33
CA ILE A 168 27.86 20.50 9.91
C ILE A 168 29.02 20.69 10.89
N GLU A 169 28.75 20.65 12.20
CA GLU A 169 29.82 20.73 13.24
C GLU A 169 30.81 19.58 13.14
N ALA A 170 30.33 18.35 12.86
CA ALA A 170 31.18 17.21 12.65
C ALA A 170 32.08 17.39 11.41
N TYR A 171 31.51 17.88 10.31
CA TYR A 171 32.24 18.14 9.08
C TYR A 171 33.28 19.25 9.23
N LYS A 172 32.97 20.33 9.94
CA LYS A 172 33.94 21.39 10.27
C LYS A 172 35.14 20.86 11.06
N ARG A 173 34.92 19.92 11.96
CA ARG A 173 35.96 19.33 12.83
C ARG A 173 36.79 18.26 12.12
N TRP A 174 36.13 17.40 11.32
CA TRP A 174 36.72 16.17 10.84
C TRP A 174 36.55 15.93 9.33
N GLY A 175 35.98 16.88 8.59
CA GLY A 175 35.72 16.70 7.16
C GLY A 175 36.96 16.33 6.33
N ASN A 176 38.15 16.85 6.74
CA ASN A 176 39.42 16.51 6.10
C ASN A 176 39.92 15.07 6.40
N GLU A 177 39.35 14.40 7.40
CA GLU A 177 39.67 13.01 7.73
C GLU A 177 38.89 12.01 6.86
N TYR A 178 37.87 12.46 6.13
CA TYR A 178 36.94 11.63 5.36
C TYR A 178 36.94 12.03 3.88
N ASP A 179 37.19 11.06 3.01
CA ASP A 179 37.01 11.26 1.55
C ASP A 179 35.56 10.99 1.15
N LEU A 180 34.76 12.04 0.95
CA LEU A 180 33.36 11.95 0.58
C LEU A 180 33.11 11.56 -0.89
N ASN A 181 34.17 11.33 -1.70
CA ASN A 181 33.98 10.79 -3.05
C ASN A 181 33.65 9.28 -3.04
N GLU A 182 33.97 8.58 -1.94
CA GLU A 182 33.69 7.16 -1.77
C GLU A 182 32.73 6.94 -0.60
N ASN A 183 31.61 6.30 -0.85
CA ASN A 183 30.59 5.97 0.19
C ASN A 183 30.22 7.14 1.11
N PRO A 184 29.85 8.33 0.55
CA PRO A 184 29.67 9.54 1.33
C PRO A 184 28.65 9.36 2.48
N ILE A 185 27.57 8.63 2.27
CA ILE A 185 26.51 8.44 3.28
C ILE A 185 27.05 7.67 4.49
N LYS A 186 27.83 6.62 4.28
CA LYS A 186 28.45 5.88 5.38
C LYS A 186 29.37 6.77 6.20
N LYS A 187 30.19 7.57 5.53
CA LYS A 187 31.13 8.51 6.18
C LYS A 187 30.41 9.63 6.92
N LEU A 188 29.34 10.19 6.34
CA LEU A 188 28.47 11.16 7.03
C LEU A 188 27.79 10.54 8.26
N ALA A 189 27.34 9.29 8.18
CA ALA A 189 26.76 8.57 9.31
C ALA A 189 27.81 8.32 10.42
N GLU A 190 29.04 7.96 10.08
CA GLU A 190 30.15 7.82 11.03
C GLU A 190 30.45 9.14 11.74
N MET A 191 30.56 10.24 10.99
CA MET A 191 30.71 11.58 11.55
C MET A 191 29.54 11.95 12.48
N TYR A 192 28.31 11.62 12.09
CA TYR A 192 27.13 11.88 12.92
C TYR A 192 27.12 11.09 14.23
N VAL A 193 27.54 9.84 14.22
CA VAL A 193 27.70 9.04 15.46
C VAL A 193 28.78 9.67 16.35
N ARG A 194 29.95 10.01 15.79
CA ARG A 194 31.08 10.62 16.50
C ARG A 194 30.68 11.95 17.16
N ILE A 195 29.98 12.83 16.46
CA ILE A 195 29.55 14.13 17.05
C ILE A 195 28.47 13.94 18.11
N ASN A 196 27.55 12.95 17.95
CA ASN A 196 26.55 12.68 18.99
C ASN A 196 27.20 12.18 20.29
N GLN A 197 28.24 11.36 20.21
CA GLN A 197 29.00 10.95 21.40
C GLN A 197 29.66 12.15 22.06
N LEU A 198 30.33 12.98 21.27
CA LEU A 198 30.99 14.19 21.79
C LEU A 198 29.98 15.17 22.40
N CYS A 199 28.82 15.40 21.80
CA CYS A 199 27.74 16.23 22.36
C CYS A 199 27.15 15.66 23.67
N ALA A 200 27.26 14.35 23.91
CA ALA A 200 26.81 13.75 25.17
C ALA A 200 27.83 13.90 26.29
N GLU A 201 29.10 14.08 25.96
CA GLU A 201 30.22 14.24 26.89
C GLU A 201 30.57 15.71 27.16
N ASP A 202 30.30 16.61 26.21
CA ASP A 202 30.67 18.03 26.26
C ASP A 202 29.48 18.93 25.88
N GLU A 203 28.94 19.63 26.88
CA GLU A 203 27.81 20.55 26.71
C GLU A 203 28.16 21.75 25.80
N PHE A 204 29.43 22.17 25.76
CA PHE A 204 29.88 23.25 24.88
C PHE A 204 29.68 22.86 23.39
N VAL A 205 30.01 21.64 22.99
CA VAL A 205 29.82 21.15 21.62
C VAL A 205 28.34 21.05 21.28
N LEU A 206 27.50 20.71 22.25
CA LEU A 206 26.05 20.71 22.06
C LEU A 206 25.52 22.14 21.82
N GLU A 207 26.06 23.14 22.55
CA GLU A 207 25.65 24.54 22.35
C GLU A 207 26.14 25.10 21.02
N GLU A 208 27.38 24.80 20.60
CA GLU A 208 27.86 25.12 19.24
C GLU A 208 26.93 24.56 18.17
N SER A 209 26.47 23.31 18.34
CA SER A 209 25.51 22.71 17.40
C SER A 209 24.15 23.41 17.37
N ARG A 210 23.71 23.98 18.49
CA ARG A 210 22.49 24.81 18.59
C ARG A 210 22.68 26.16 17.88
N GLU A 211 23.82 26.78 18.05
CA GLU A 211 24.16 28.03 17.37
C GLU A 211 24.30 27.80 15.84
N THR A 212 24.95 26.71 15.43
CA THR A 212 25.03 26.31 14.02
C THR A 212 23.64 26.09 13.42
N PHE A 213 22.71 25.51 14.19
CA PHE A 213 21.33 25.36 13.75
C PHE A 213 20.65 26.71 13.50
N LYS A 214 20.82 27.66 14.42
CA LYS A 214 20.27 29.00 14.26
C LYS A 214 20.86 29.72 13.06
N GLN A 215 22.17 29.65 12.86
CA GLN A 215 22.81 30.23 11.68
C GLN A 215 22.34 29.58 10.36
N LEU A 216 22.03 28.28 10.36
CA LEU A 216 21.43 27.61 9.21
C LEU A 216 20.00 28.14 8.96
N GLU A 217 19.20 28.37 10.03
CA GLU A 217 17.88 28.98 9.93
C GLU A 217 17.93 30.42 9.41
N ASP A 218 18.94 31.17 9.82
CA ASP A 218 19.18 32.56 9.38
C ASP A 218 19.77 32.62 7.95
N GLY A 219 19.98 31.46 7.30
CA GLY A 219 20.41 31.38 5.90
C GLY A 219 21.91 31.57 5.69
N ASN A 220 22.78 31.23 6.67
CA ASN A 220 24.23 31.26 6.48
C ASN A 220 24.63 30.52 5.19
N PRO A 221 25.25 31.21 4.19
CA PRO A 221 25.48 30.63 2.88
C PRO A 221 26.40 29.39 2.87
N GLU A 222 27.36 29.33 3.80
CA GLU A 222 28.26 28.18 3.94
C GLU A 222 27.50 26.96 4.43
N TYR A 223 26.65 27.12 5.44
CA TYR A 223 25.86 26.01 6.02
C TYR A 223 24.75 25.53 5.10
N VAL A 224 24.10 26.45 4.39
CA VAL A 224 23.14 26.11 3.33
C VAL A 224 23.82 25.29 2.24
N LYS A 225 25.02 25.69 1.79
CA LYS A 225 25.78 24.94 0.79
C LYS A 225 26.13 23.52 1.26
N LEU A 226 26.59 23.38 2.52
CA LEU A 226 26.90 22.06 3.09
C LEU A 226 25.65 21.17 3.18
N ARG A 227 24.50 21.72 3.62
CA ARG A 227 23.22 21.01 3.64
C ARG A 227 22.85 20.50 2.24
N ASP A 228 22.93 21.35 1.23
CA ASP A 228 22.59 21.01 -0.15
C ASP A 228 23.54 19.93 -0.71
N GLU A 229 24.84 19.98 -0.34
CA GLU A 229 25.80 18.96 -0.71
C GLU A 229 25.51 17.60 -0.04
N PHE A 230 25.21 17.59 1.26
CA PHE A 230 24.80 16.37 1.97
C PHE A 230 23.48 15.80 1.44
N THR A 231 22.53 16.67 1.06
CA THR A 231 21.30 16.28 0.40
C THR A 231 21.56 15.60 -0.93
N LYS A 232 22.46 16.16 -1.73
CA LYS A 232 22.87 15.58 -3.02
C LYS A 232 23.48 14.19 -2.86
N TYR A 233 24.41 14.00 -1.91
CA TYR A 233 24.97 12.68 -1.62
C TYR A 233 23.89 11.67 -1.20
N SER A 234 22.98 12.10 -0.33
CA SER A 234 21.89 11.24 0.14
C SER A 234 20.96 10.83 -0.99
N MET A 235 20.62 11.77 -1.88
CA MET A 235 19.74 11.47 -3.02
C MET A 235 20.37 10.51 -4.02
N ILE A 236 21.71 10.56 -4.22
CA ILE A 236 22.40 9.57 -5.07
C ILE A 236 22.22 8.16 -4.50
N ASP A 237 22.33 8.01 -3.20
CA ASP A 237 22.18 6.73 -2.53
C ASP A 237 20.70 6.25 -2.49
N PHE A 238 19.78 7.13 -2.15
CA PHE A 238 18.35 6.82 -2.14
C PHE A 238 17.83 6.43 -3.52
N ASN A 239 18.29 7.11 -4.58
CA ASN A 239 17.89 6.82 -5.96
C ASN A 239 18.28 5.41 -6.39
N LYS A 240 19.41 4.85 -5.91
CA LYS A 240 19.75 3.44 -6.18
C LYS A 240 18.65 2.50 -5.67
N ILE A 241 18.15 2.75 -4.44
CA ILE A 241 17.08 1.94 -3.85
C ILE A 241 15.75 2.17 -4.59
N TYR A 242 15.44 3.42 -4.94
CA TYR A 242 14.25 3.74 -5.72
C TYR A 242 14.26 3.08 -7.11
N ASP A 243 15.41 3.10 -7.79
CA ASP A 243 15.58 2.44 -9.10
C ASP A 243 15.43 0.92 -8.99
N LEU A 244 15.97 0.30 -7.92
CA LEU A 244 15.79 -1.13 -7.65
C LEU A 244 14.30 -1.48 -7.44
N LEU A 245 13.57 -0.66 -6.69
CA LEU A 245 12.17 -0.87 -6.36
C LEU A 245 11.20 -0.34 -7.44
N GLY A 246 11.70 0.32 -8.47
CA GLY A 246 10.88 0.94 -9.53
C GLY A 246 10.08 2.16 -9.06
N VAL A 247 10.49 2.79 -7.96
CA VAL A 247 9.80 3.95 -7.35
C VAL A 247 10.24 5.24 -8.02
N LYS A 248 9.27 6.11 -8.31
CA LYS A 248 9.51 7.47 -8.82
C LYS A 248 8.59 8.45 -8.11
N PHE A 249 9.07 9.68 -7.96
CA PHE A 249 8.31 10.75 -7.32
C PHE A 249 8.06 11.91 -8.27
N ASP A 250 6.83 12.45 -8.27
CA ASP A 250 6.49 13.66 -9.01
C ASP A 250 7.05 14.91 -8.30
N LYS A 251 7.14 14.85 -6.97
CA LYS A 251 7.69 15.92 -6.11
C LYS A 251 8.67 15.34 -5.09
N ILE A 252 9.85 15.94 -5.03
CA ILE A 252 10.83 15.71 -3.97
C ILE A 252 11.09 17.07 -3.31
N ILE A 253 10.52 17.30 -2.14
CA ILE A 253 10.56 18.59 -1.44
C ILE A 253 10.90 18.34 0.02
N GLY A 254 12.00 18.92 0.47
CA GLY A 254 12.46 18.76 1.85
C GLY A 254 11.81 19.76 2.83
N GLU A 255 11.98 19.50 4.12
CA GLU A 255 11.53 20.38 5.21
C GLU A 255 12.10 21.79 5.05
N SER A 256 13.33 21.93 4.53
CA SER A 256 14.01 23.22 4.33
C SER A 256 13.27 24.16 3.40
N PHE A 257 12.48 23.62 2.46
CA PHE A 257 11.67 24.41 1.52
C PHE A 257 10.58 25.23 2.24
N TYR A 258 10.15 24.80 3.41
CA TYR A 258 9.04 25.45 4.11
C TYR A 258 9.50 26.51 5.11
N ILE A 259 10.79 26.72 5.31
CA ILE A 259 11.31 27.65 6.33
C ILE A 259 10.87 29.09 6.08
N ASP A 260 10.94 29.55 4.82
CA ASP A 260 10.50 30.89 4.41
C ASP A 260 8.94 31.06 4.44
N LYS A 261 8.19 29.98 4.61
CA LYS A 261 6.73 29.95 4.68
C LYS A 261 6.19 29.88 6.10
N ILE A 262 7.06 29.58 7.06
CA ILE A 262 6.70 29.52 8.49
C ILE A 262 6.15 30.88 9.01
N PRO A 263 6.72 32.05 8.66
CA PRO A 263 6.15 33.33 9.10
C PRO A 263 4.68 33.52 8.68
N GLU A 264 4.35 33.21 7.42
CA GLU A 264 2.97 33.26 6.92
C GLU A 264 2.05 32.32 7.70
N MET A 265 2.51 31.09 7.95
CA MET A 265 1.77 30.10 8.75
C MET A 265 1.50 30.62 10.16
N TYR A 266 2.49 31.23 10.82
CA TYR A 266 2.28 31.83 12.14
C TYR A 266 1.28 32.99 12.10
N GLU A 267 1.33 33.87 11.11
CA GLU A 267 0.34 34.95 10.96
C GLU A 267 -1.09 34.42 10.85
N VAL A 268 -1.28 33.33 10.08
CA VAL A 268 -2.59 32.67 9.95
C VAL A 268 -3.02 32.08 11.29
N LEU A 269 -2.12 31.41 12.00
CA LEU A 269 -2.43 30.77 13.29
C LEU A 269 -2.69 31.81 14.40
N GLU A 270 -1.90 32.89 14.47
CA GLU A 270 -2.07 33.99 15.45
C GLU A 270 -3.43 34.67 15.31
N LYS A 271 -3.90 34.90 14.08
CA LYS A 271 -5.23 35.50 13.80
C LYS A 271 -6.39 34.67 14.35
N THR A 272 -6.19 33.39 14.63
CA THR A 272 -7.22 32.53 15.22
C THR A 272 -7.43 32.78 16.71
N GLY A 273 -6.46 33.41 17.39
CA GLY A 273 -6.46 33.63 18.84
C GLY A 273 -6.29 32.33 19.66
N ARG A 274 -5.95 31.19 19.01
CA ARG A 274 -5.80 29.87 19.66
C ARG A 274 -4.36 29.57 20.08
N MET A 275 -3.40 30.40 19.71
CA MET A 275 -2.00 30.28 20.10
C MET A 275 -1.80 30.98 21.43
N ILE A 276 -1.36 30.25 22.46
CA ILE A 276 -1.18 30.74 23.81
C ILE A 276 0.22 30.44 24.33
N GLU A 277 0.75 31.30 25.20
CA GLU A 277 2.05 31.08 25.85
C GLU A 277 1.87 30.12 27.03
N SER A 278 2.73 29.12 27.13
CA SER A 278 2.78 28.16 28.23
C SER A 278 4.21 27.64 28.39
N GLU A 279 4.74 27.70 29.64
CA GLU A 279 6.07 27.17 29.98
C GLU A 279 7.21 27.64 29.06
N ASN A 280 7.20 28.93 28.70
CA ASN A 280 8.14 29.54 27.74
C ASN A 280 8.08 28.96 26.32
N ALA A 281 6.94 28.43 25.88
CA ALA A 281 6.69 28.02 24.52
C ALA A 281 5.33 28.52 24.06
N MET A 282 5.11 28.62 22.73
CA MET A 282 3.78 28.85 22.19
C MET A 282 3.13 27.50 21.87
N ILE A 283 1.95 27.29 22.40
CA ILE A 283 1.17 26.07 22.22
C ILE A 283 -0.20 26.39 21.61
N VAL A 284 -0.83 25.38 21.04
CA VAL A 284 -2.27 25.37 20.71
C VAL A 284 -2.95 24.38 21.63
N ASP A 285 -3.92 24.86 22.43
CA ASP A 285 -4.80 24.02 23.22
C ASP A 285 -5.82 23.34 22.31
N LEU A 286 -5.82 22.00 22.29
CA LEU A 286 -6.65 21.15 21.45
C LEU A 286 -7.76 20.44 22.24
N THR A 287 -7.94 20.78 23.52
CA THR A 287 -9.03 20.21 24.36
C THR A 287 -10.42 20.40 23.73
N PRO A 288 -10.76 21.55 23.10
CA PRO A 288 -12.03 21.72 22.42
C PRO A 288 -12.23 20.76 21.20
N GLU A 289 -11.13 20.27 20.62
CA GLU A 289 -11.11 19.30 19.52
C GLU A 289 -11.08 17.84 20.02
N GLY A 290 -11.18 17.62 21.35
CA GLY A 290 -11.13 16.31 21.98
C GLY A 290 -9.73 15.67 21.99
N ILE A 291 -8.69 16.52 22.08
CA ILE A 291 -7.29 16.11 22.19
C ILE A 291 -6.71 16.74 23.47
N ASP A 292 -6.52 15.92 24.51
CA ASP A 292 -6.12 16.41 25.83
C ASP A 292 -4.68 16.95 25.88
N THR A 293 -3.82 16.55 24.94
CA THR A 293 -2.43 16.99 24.87
C THR A 293 -2.31 18.21 23.95
N PRO A 294 -1.82 19.37 24.44
CA PRO A 294 -1.60 20.53 23.59
C PRO A 294 -0.45 20.28 22.60
N CYS A 295 -0.46 21.01 21.50
CA CYS A 295 0.62 20.97 20.52
C CYS A 295 1.53 22.19 20.68
N ILE A 296 2.83 21.97 20.88
CA ILE A 296 3.81 23.04 20.85
C ILE A 296 4.02 23.43 19.37
N VAL A 297 3.90 24.73 19.06
CA VAL A 297 4.07 25.24 17.69
C VAL A 297 5.29 26.14 17.53
N LYS A 298 5.82 26.73 18.64
CA LYS A 298 7.01 27.58 18.61
C LYS A 298 7.77 27.49 19.95
N LYS A 299 9.08 27.37 19.90
CA LYS A 299 9.93 27.37 21.10
C LYS A 299 10.12 28.77 21.67
N SER A 300 10.50 28.87 22.96
CA SER A 300 10.80 30.13 23.65
C SER A 300 11.90 30.95 23.00
N ASN A 301 12.92 30.30 22.44
CA ASN A 301 14.03 30.97 21.74
C ASN A 301 13.68 31.34 20.27
N GLY A 302 12.42 31.19 19.85
CA GLY A 302 11.94 31.50 18.49
C GLY A 302 12.28 30.45 17.42
N ALA A 303 13.04 29.40 17.76
CA ALA A 303 13.37 28.36 16.79
C ALA A 303 12.13 27.56 16.34
N SER A 304 12.07 27.25 15.07
CA SER A 304 10.99 26.42 14.50
C SER A 304 11.06 24.98 15.02
N ILE A 305 9.90 24.35 15.10
CA ILE A 305 9.77 22.94 15.45
C ILE A 305 9.12 22.18 14.30
N TYR A 306 9.07 20.86 14.40
CA TYR A 306 8.44 20.01 13.37
C TYR A 306 7.01 20.47 13.02
N ALA A 307 6.19 20.76 14.04
CA ALA A 307 4.81 21.22 13.85
C ALA A 307 4.70 22.46 12.96
N ALA A 308 5.60 23.42 13.09
CA ALA A 308 5.58 24.63 12.25
C ALA A 308 5.85 24.32 10.77
N ARG A 309 6.78 23.40 10.49
CA ARG A 309 7.09 22.98 9.12
C ARG A 309 5.97 22.17 8.49
N ASP A 310 5.38 21.24 9.26
CA ASP A 310 4.27 20.41 8.78
C ASP A 310 3.01 21.25 8.50
N LEU A 311 2.69 22.22 9.37
CA LEU A 311 1.59 23.16 9.15
C LEU A 311 1.85 24.07 7.93
N ALA A 312 3.08 24.57 7.77
CA ALA A 312 3.48 25.34 6.59
C ALA A 312 3.38 24.49 5.32
N SER A 313 3.73 23.20 5.39
CA SER A 313 3.59 22.24 4.28
C SER A 313 2.13 22.01 3.89
N ILE A 314 1.23 21.86 4.87
CA ILE A 314 -0.20 21.74 4.61
C ILE A 314 -0.73 23.02 3.96
N LEU A 315 -0.41 24.18 4.52
CA LEU A 315 -0.82 25.49 3.97
C LEU A 315 -0.32 25.67 2.53
N TYR A 316 0.94 25.32 2.26
CA TYR A 316 1.49 25.36 0.91
C TYR A 316 0.76 24.43 -0.06
N ARG A 317 0.48 23.18 0.35
CA ARG A 317 -0.22 22.21 -0.51
C ARG A 317 -1.63 22.67 -0.83
N THR A 318 -2.39 23.13 0.15
CA THR A 318 -3.77 23.58 -0.03
C THR A 318 -3.88 24.88 -0.84
N SER A 319 -2.81 25.70 -0.86
CA SER A 319 -2.76 26.94 -1.66
C SER A 319 -2.28 26.71 -3.11
N ASN A 320 -1.54 25.62 -3.38
CA ASN A 320 -0.89 25.41 -4.68
C ASN A 320 -1.39 24.20 -5.47
N PHE A 321 -2.15 23.30 -4.83
CA PHE A 321 -2.65 22.08 -5.45
C PHE A 321 -4.15 21.92 -5.15
N ASP A 322 -4.91 21.64 -6.20
CA ASP A 322 -6.30 21.23 -6.02
C ASP A 322 -6.35 19.71 -5.90
N PHE A 323 -6.56 19.22 -4.68
CA PHE A 323 -6.60 17.78 -4.39
C PHE A 323 -7.87 17.40 -3.61
N ASP A 324 -8.29 16.16 -3.77
CA ASP A 324 -9.39 15.55 -3.03
C ASP A 324 -8.91 14.78 -1.80
N LYS A 325 -7.67 14.25 -1.87
CA LYS A 325 -7.04 13.52 -0.77
C LYS A 325 -5.55 13.85 -0.68
N CYS A 326 -5.03 13.84 0.56
CA CYS A 326 -3.61 13.89 0.83
C CYS A 326 -3.27 12.81 1.87
N LEU A 327 -2.63 11.74 1.43
CA LEU A 327 -2.28 10.60 2.27
C LEU A 327 -0.89 10.81 2.85
N TYR A 328 -0.78 10.71 4.17
CA TYR A 328 0.48 10.75 4.90
C TYR A 328 0.85 9.34 5.36
N VAL A 329 1.75 8.67 4.62
CA VAL A 329 2.20 7.31 4.94
C VAL A 329 3.31 7.37 5.98
N ILE A 330 2.98 7.15 7.24
CA ILE A 330 3.85 7.46 8.39
C ILE A 330 3.73 6.37 9.46
N GLY A 331 4.78 6.17 10.26
CA GLY A 331 4.77 5.21 11.37
C GLY A 331 3.69 5.49 12.42
N ASN A 332 3.05 4.45 12.94
CA ASN A 332 1.96 4.54 13.91
C ASN A 332 2.30 5.32 15.17
N GLU A 333 3.57 5.39 15.54
CA GLU A 333 4.05 6.17 16.70
C GLU A 333 3.78 7.68 16.57
N GLN A 334 3.52 8.17 15.35
CA GLN A 334 3.20 9.58 15.09
C GLN A 334 1.70 9.87 14.98
N ALA A 335 0.83 8.90 15.25
CA ALA A 335 -0.62 9.05 15.06
C ALA A 335 -1.23 10.21 15.87
N LEU A 336 -0.84 10.36 17.15
CA LEU A 336 -1.30 11.48 17.98
C LEU A 336 -0.83 12.82 17.41
N TYR A 337 0.43 12.90 17.01
CA TYR A 337 1.02 14.09 16.42
C TYR A 337 0.26 14.54 15.15
N PHE A 338 -0.01 13.64 14.21
CA PHE A 338 -0.76 13.99 13.01
C PHE A 338 -2.22 14.34 13.30
N LYS A 339 -2.84 13.70 14.31
CA LYS A 339 -4.15 14.12 14.80
C LYS A 339 -4.14 15.58 15.28
N GLN A 340 -3.08 16.00 16.00
CA GLN A 340 -2.90 17.39 16.43
C GLN A 340 -2.69 18.33 15.23
N ILE A 341 -1.81 17.98 14.30
CA ILE A 341 -1.51 18.79 13.10
C ILE A 341 -2.76 19.03 12.25
N PHE A 342 -3.56 17.99 12.00
CA PHE A 342 -4.81 18.12 11.24
C PHE A 342 -5.87 18.96 11.97
N ALA A 343 -5.94 18.85 13.31
CA ALA A 343 -6.80 19.70 14.12
C ALA A 343 -6.37 21.17 14.06
N ILE A 344 -5.06 21.47 14.11
CA ILE A 344 -4.55 22.83 13.98
C ILE A 344 -4.80 23.37 12.55
N ALA A 345 -4.60 22.57 11.52
CA ALA A 345 -4.90 22.95 10.15
C ALA A 345 -6.38 23.38 9.98
N LYS A 346 -7.30 22.65 10.65
CA LYS A 346 -8.72 23.01 10.70
C LYS A 346 -8.94 24.35 11.46
N ILE A 347 -8.26 24.55 12.60
CA ILE A 347 -8.32 25.79 13.38
C ILE A 347 -7.80 26.99 12.55
N MET A 348 -6.80 26.79 11.72
CA MET A 348 -6.24 27.80 10.81
C MET A 348 -7.24 28.24 9.71
N GLY A 349 -8.39 27.59 9.62
CA GLY A 349 -9.44 27.96 8.65
C GLY A 349 -9.19 27.44 7.23
N ILE A 350 -8.38 26.41 7.08
CA ILE A 350 -8.20 25.71 5.80
C ILE A 350 -9.56 25.15 5.34
N ASP A 351 -9.84 25.26 4.05
CA ASP A 351 -11.10 24.81 3.47
C ASP A 351 -11.45 23.38 3.87
N LYS A 352 -12.71 23.18 4.23
CA LYS A 352 -13.25 21.90 4.67
C LYS A 352 -12.96 20.77 3.66
N LYS A 353 -12.97 21.06 2.36
CA LYS A 353 -12.62 20.11 1.30
C LYS A 353 -11.26 19.47 1.58
N TYR A 354 -10.25 20.29 1.83
CA TYR A 354 -8.89 19.82 2.07
C TYR A 354 -8.75 19.13 3.43
N ILE A 355 -9.38 19.68 4.47
CA ILE A 355 -9.34 19.05 5.82
C ILE A 355 -9.94 17.65 5.80
N ASP A 356 -11.09 17.46 5.14
CA ASP A 356 -11.74 16.15 5.01
C ASP A 356 -10.89 15.18 4.14
N GLY A 357 -10.01 15.71 3.31
CA GLY A 357 -9.09 14.93 2.46
C GLY A 357 -7.76 14.57 3.11
N LEU A 358 -7.40 15.13 4.29
CA LEU A 358 -6.16 14.77 4.98
C LEU A 358 -6.31 13.39 5.65
N GLU A 359 -5.51 12.43 5.25
CA GLU A 359 -5.59 11.06 5.77
C GLU A 359 -4.24 10.59 6.33
N PHE A 360 -4.22 10.14 7.59
CA PHE A 360 -3.09 9.48 8.20
C PHE A 360 -3.12 7.98 7.86
N VAL A 361 -2.14 7.53 7.07
CA VAL A 361 -1.97 6.13 6.69
C VAL A 361 -0.85 5.53 7.55
N GLY A 362 -1.21 5.17 8.78
CA GLY A 362 -0.28 4.64 9.76
C GLY A 362 0.18 3.22 9.44
N TYR A 363 1.46 2.91 9.73
CA TYR A 363 1.99 1.55 9.61
C TYR A 363 2.81 1.15 10.85
N GLY A 364 2.81 -0.16 11.17
CA GLY A 364 3.57 -0.75 12.27
C GLY A 364 5.05 -0.92 11.92
N MET A 365 5.88 -1.09 12.94
CA MET A 365 7.32 -1.23 12.78
C MET A 365 7.69 -2.53 12.04
N LEU A 366 8.69 -2.45 11.17
CA LEU A 366 9.40 -3.59 10.62
C LEU A 366 10.63 -3.88 11.47
N ARG A 367 10.81 -5.13 11.87
CA ARG A 367 11.94 -5.59 12.67
C ARG A 367 12.64 -6.73 11.93
N LEU A 368 13.89 -6.97 12.29
CA LEU A 368 14.62 -8.19 11.91
C LEU A 368 14.62 -9.17 13.08
N PRO A 369 14.89 -10.47 12.84
CA PRO A 369 14.96 -11.48 13.89
C PRO A 369 15.95 -11.13 15.01
N GLU A 370 17.04 -10.43 14.69
CA GLU A 370 18.09 -10.03 15.64
C GLU A 370 17.69 -8.88 16.59
N GLY A 371 16.52 -8.26 16.40
CA GLY A 371 15.93 -7.30 17.34
C GLY A 371 15.83 -5.84 16.87
N LYS A 372 15.71 -4.91 17.84
CA LYS A 372 15.49 -3.47 17.58
C LYS A 372 16.74 -2.78 17.06
N MET A 373 16.54 -2.00 16.00
CA MET A 373 17.56 -1.11 15.45
C MET A 373 17.60 0.26 16.13
N SER A 374 18.77 0.88 16.14
CA SER A 374 18.95 2.24 16.63
C SER A 374 20.00 2.99 15.80
N THR A 375 19.57 3.89 14.94
CA THR A 375 20.45 4.75 14.12
C THR A 375 21.36 5.63 14.98
N ARG A 376 20.92 6.03 16.19
CA ARG A 376 21.74 6.82 17.13
C ARG A 376 22.93 6.05 17.70
N LYS A 377 22.85 4.71 17.74
CA LYS A 377 23.89 3.81 18.25
C LYS A 377 24.69 3.12 17.15
N GLY A 378 24.43 3.44 15.88
CA GLY A 378 25.08 2.79 14.73
C GLY A 378 24.58 1.37 14.41
N ASN A 379 23.54 0.88 15.10
CA ASN A 379 22.93 -0.42 14.82
C ASN A 379 21.74 -0.23 13.87
N PHE A 380 22.00 -0.29 12.57
CA PHE A 380 20.97 -0.29 11.52
C PHE A 380 21.35 -1.30 10.43
N VAL A 381 20.35 -1.86 9.78
CA VAL A 381 20.55 -2.70 8.60
C VAL A 381 20.26 -1.86 7.37
N GLU A 382 21.27 -1.70 6.54
CA GLU A 382 21.16 -1.00 5.26
C GLU A 382 20.26 -1.81 4.31
N VAL A 383 19.32 -1.13 3.68
CA VAL A 383 18.36 -1.78 2.76
C VAL A 383 19.07 -2.33 1.53
N GLU A 384 20.10 -1.63 1.03
CA GLU A 384 20.87 -2.07 -0.14
C GLU A 384 21.41 -3.50 0.08
N GLY A 385 22.11 -3.74 1.18
CA GLY A 385 22.65 -5.06 1.52
C GLY A 385 21.58 -6.14 1.73
N LEU A 386 20.40 -5.76 2.28
CA LEU A 386 19.29 -6.69 2.45
C LEU A 386 18.66 -7.07 1.10
N LEU A 387 18.51 -6.14 0.17
CA LEU A 387 18.00 -6.40 -1.17
C LEU A 387 18.98 -7.26 -1.97
N GLU A 388 20.28 -6.97 -1.88
CA GLU A 388 21.34 -7.76 -2.50
C GLU A 388 21.40 -9.19 -1.95
N ASP A 389 21.26 -9.38 -0.63
CA ASP A 389 21.20 -10.70 -0.01
C ASP A 389 20.00 -11.51 -0.53
N ALA A 390 18.81 -10.90 -0.63
CA ALA A 390 17.64 -11.56 -1.19
C ALA A 390 17.85 -11.96 -2.67
N ILE A 391 18.43 -11.09 -3.49
CA ILE A 391 18.74 -11.36 -4.90
C ILE A 391 19.75 -12.52 -5.01
N ASN A 392 20.84 -12.50 -4.22
CA ASN A 392 21.88 -13.50 -4.26
C ASN A 392 21.36 -14.87 -3.83
N ARG A 393 20.57 -14.95 -2.75
CA ARG A 393 19.95 -16.22 -2.31
C ARG A 393 19.01 -16.80 -3.35
N VAL A 394 18.21 -15.97 -4.02
CA VAL A 394 17.36 -16.44 -5.13
C VAL A 394 18.23 -16.95 -6.28
N ARG A 395 19.34 -16.26 -6.61
CA ARG A 395 20.29 -16.71 -7.63
C ARG A 395 20.84 -18.08 -7.30
N ASP A 396 21.26 -18.30 -6.03
CA ASP A 396 21.80 -19.58 -5.59
C ASP A 396 20.76 -20.71 -5.75
N VAL A 397 19.50 -20.47 -5.34
CA VAL A 397 18.41 -21.45 -5.52
C VAL A 397 18.13 -21.74 -6.99
N ILE A 398 18.24 -20.74 -7.88
CA ILE A 398 18.05 -20.95 -9.33
C ILE A 398 19.19 -21.79 -9.88
N LEU A 399 20.44 -21.53 -9.50
CA LEU A 399 21.63 -22.25 -9.98
C LEU A 399 21.65 -23.74 -9.56
N GLU A 400 20.91 -24.13 -8.54
CA GLU A 400 20.74 -25.54 -8.13
C GLU A 400 19.79 -26.32 -9.07
N LYS A 401 19.07 -25.66 -10.01
CA LYS A 401 18.15 -26.34 -10.94
C LYS A 401 18.88 -26.94 -12.14
N ASP A 402 18.41 -28.09 -12.61
CA ASP A 402 19.02 -28.86 -13.72
C ASP A 402 18.82 -28.21 -15.11
N ASN A 403 17.82 -27.35 -15.30
CA ASN A 403 17.48 -26.76 -16.61
C ASN A 403 17.37 -25.25 -16.53
N LEU A 404 18.37 -24.57 -17.04
CA LEU A 404 18.49 -23.12 -17.10
C LEU A 404 18.41 -22.55 -18.52
N ASP A 405 18.07 -23.38 -19.52
CA ASP A 405 18.10 -23.00 -20.93
C ASP A 405 17.20 -21.79 -21.24
N GLY A 406 17.83 -20.74 -21.74
CA GLY A 406 17.17 -19.50 -22.14
C GLY A 406 16.59 -18.68 -20.98
N MET A 407 17.09 -18.90 -19.73
CA MET A 407 16.78 -18.08 -18.56
C MET A 407 17.86 -17.01 -18.37
N ASP A 408 17.44 -15.74 -18.25
CA ASP A 408 18.33 -14.68 -17.77
C ASP A 408 18.36 -14.73 -16.24
N ILE A 409 19.36 -15.42 -15.69
CA ILE A 409 19.50 -15.68 -14.25
C ILE A 409 19.58 -14.38 -13.47
N GLU A 410 20.25 -13.36 -13.98
CA GLU A 410 20.41 -12.07 -13.29
C GLU A 410 19.06 -11.33 -13.23
N ASP A 411 18.33 -11.24 -14.33
CA ASP A 411 16.99 -10.60 -14.38
C ASP A 411 15.99 -11.34 -13.48
N VAL A 412 15.96 -12.68 -13.56
CA VAL A 412 15.07 -13.49 -12.74
C VAL A 412 15.39 -13.35 -11.27
N SER A 413 16.67 -13.47 -10.88
CA SER A 413 17.09 -13.34 -9.48
C SER A 413 16.76 -11.98 -8.91
N LYS A 414 16.96 -10.92 -9.69
CA LYS A 414 16.60 -9.55 -9.32
C LYS A 414 15.10 -9.40 -9.12
N LYS A 415 14.28 -9.77 -10.10
CA LYS A 415 12.81 -9.63 -10.03
C LYS A 415 12.21 -10.45 -8.89
N VAL A 416 12.70 -11.67 -8.68
CA VAL A 416 12.16 -12.57 -7.65
C VAL A 416 12.65 -12.18 -6.27
N GLY A 417 13.93 -11.82 -6.11
CA GLY A 417 14.50 -11.37 -4.84
C GLY A 417 13.82 -10.08 -4.35
N LEU A 418 13.69 -9.08 -5.22
CA LEU A 418 12.98 -7.84 -4.89
C LEU A 418 11.49 -8.11 -4.64
N GLY A 419 10.85 -8.94 -5.47
CA GLY A 419 9.44 -9.34 -5.30
C GLY A 419 9.18 -10.02 -3.96
N ALA A 420 10.10 -10.87 -3.50
CA ALA A 420 10.01 -11.52 -2.19
C ALA A 420 10.01 -10.50 -1.05
N VAL A 421 10.92 -9.53 -1.10
CA VAL A 421 11.02 -8.47 -0.08
C VAL A 421 9.77 -7.59 -0.08
N VAL A 422 9.32 -7.11 -1.24
CA VAL A 422 8.14 -6.24 -1.38
C VAL A 422 6.88 -6.97 -0.92
N PHE A 423 6.65 -8.19 -1.40
CA PHE A 423 5.46 -8.97 -1.07
C PHE A 423 5.36 -9.27 0.43
N SER A 424 6.46 -9.68 1.06
CA SER A 424 6.51 -9.94 2.50
C SER A 424 6.14 -8.71 3.33
N ASN A 425 6.56 -7.51 2.90
CA ASN A 425 6.21 -6.26 3.56
C ASN A 425 4.73 -5.87 3.40
N LEU A 426 4.06 -6.33 2.32
CA LEU A 426 2.68 -6.00 1.98
C LEU A 426 1.69 -7.15 2.24
N LEU A 427 2.14 -8.27 2.80
CA LEU A 427 1.28 -9.44 3.06
C LEU A 427 0.40 -9.26 4.29
N ASP A 428 0.96 -8.71 5.36
CA ASP A 428 0.25 -8.44 6.60
C ASP A 428 -0.40 -7.06 6.60
N SER A 429 -1.44 -6.90 7.43
CA SER A 429 -2.05 -5.58 7.62
C SER A 429 -0.99 -4.56 8.01
N ARG A 430 -1.01 -3.41 7.30
CA ARG A 430 0.01 -2.35 7.46
C ARG A 430 0.19 -1.88 8.89
N VAL A 431 -0.87 -1.87 9.70
CA VAL A 431 -0.85 -1.37 11.09
C VAL A 431 -0.14 -2.31 12.06
N LYS A 432 0.10 -3.56 11.69
CA LYS A 432 0.78 -4.53 12.54
C LYS A 432 2.30 -4.35 12.47
N ASP A 433 2.96 -4.52 13.62
CA ASP A 433 4.39 -4.77 13.65
C ASP A 433 4.67 -6.12 12.98
N SER A 434 5.72 -6.19 12.18
CA SER A 434 6.12 -7.39 11.46
C SER A 434 7.62 -7.67 11.64
N VAL A 435 7.98 -8.94 11.52
CA VAL A 435 9.38 -9.38 11.49
C VAL A 435 9.68 -9.86 10.08
N PHE A 436 10.71 -9.28 9.45
CA PHE A 436 11.14 -9.69 8.12
C PHE A 436 12.27 -10.72 8.24
N ASP A 437 12.03 -11.90 7.69
CA ASP A 437 13.02 -12.96 7.53
C ASP A 437 13.22 -13.27 6.04
N VAL A 438 14.43 -13.05 5.53
CA VAL A 438 14.78 -13.25 4.12
C VAL A 438 14.55 -14.70 3.69
N ASN A 439 14.91 -15.68 4.52
CA ASN A 439 14.79 -17.10 4.15
C ASN A 439 13.33 -17.50 3.93
N SER A 440 12.44 -17.04 4.79
CA SER A 440 11.01 -17.29 4.63
C SER A 440 10.44 -16.55 3.42
N ALA A 441 10.88 -15.32 3.18
CA ALA A 441 10.35 -14.46 2.11
C ALA A 441 10.69 -15.02 0.71
N ILE A 442 11.89 -15.56 0.49
CA ILE A 442 12.35 -16.08 -0.81
C ILE A 442 11.83 -17.50 -1.13
N SER A 443 11.06 -18.13 -0.23
CA SER A 443 10.52 -19.47 -0.45
C SER A 443 9.58 -19.51 -1.67
N PHE A 444 9.72 -20.55 -2.49
CA PHE A 444 8.80 -20.82 -3.61
C PHE A 444 7.55 -21.61 -3.17
N GLN A 445 7.35 -21.79 -1.88
CA GLN A 445 6.20 -22.47 -1.30
C GLN A 445 5.60 -21.64 -0.17
N GLY A 446 4.32 -21.81 0.07
CA GLY A 446 3.59 -21.07 1.10
C GLY A 446 3.12 -19.70 0.64
N ASP A 447 2.90 -18.79 1.59
CA ASP A 447 2.31 -17.48 1.33
C ASP A 447 3.40 -16.43 1.01
N THR A 448 4.03 -16.56 -0.16
CA THR A 448 5.21 -15.76 -0.57
C THR A 448 5.05 -15.12 -1.95
N GLY A 449 5.80 -14.02 -2.19
CA GLY A 449 5.89 -13.37 -3.49
C GLY A 449 6.40 -14.30 -4.59
N PRO A 450 7.53 -15.02 -4.39
CA PRO A 450 8.04 -15.97 -5.37
C PRO A 450 7.04 -17.06 -5.78
N TYR A 451 6.18 -17.53 -4.86
CA TYR A 451 5.12 -18.47 -5.21
C TYR A 451 4.10 -17.86 -6.18
N VAL A 452 3.66 -16.63 -5.94
CA VAL A 452 2.72 -15.92 -6.83
C VAL A 452 3.37 -15.61 -8.18
N GLN A 453 4.64 -15.14 -8.18
CA GLN A 453 5.40 -14.90 -9.42
C GLN A 453 5.57 -16.19 -10.21
N TYR A 454 5.88 -17.30 -9.56
CA TYR A 454 5.98 -18.61 -10.21
C TYR A 454 4.66 -19.03 -10.88
N MET A 455 3.51 -18.79 -10.23
CA MET A 455 2.21 -19.09 -10.85
C MET A 455 1.93 -18.17 -12.04
N ALA A 456 2.31 -16.89 -11.99
CA ALA A 456 2.21 -15.99 -13.13
C ALA A 456 3.10 -16.45 -14.31
N VAL A 457 4.34 -16.86 -14.05
CA VAL A 457 5.24 -17.43 -15.07
C VAL A 457 4.68 -18.75 -15.64
N ARG A 458 4.06 -19.58 -14.80
CA ARG A 458 3.43 -20.83 -15.26
C ARG A 458 2.29 -20.54 -16.23
N THR A 459 1.47 -19.51 -16.01
CA THR A 459 0.45 -19.09 -16.97
C THR A 459 1.09 -18.63 -18.29
N ASN A 460 2.18 -17.83 -18.25
CA ASN A 460 2.93 -17.44 -19.45
C ASN A 460 3.41 -18.66 -20.24
N SER A 461 3.94 -19.68 -19.54
CA SER A 461 4.45 -20.91 -20.16
C SER A 461 3.36 -21.75 -20.85
N VAL A 462 2.14 -21.72 -20.34
CA VAL A 462 0.98 -22.36 -20.98
C VAL A 462 0.60 -21.60 -22.23
N LEU A 463 0.48 -20.29 -22.14
CA LEU A 463 0.07 -19.42 -23.25
C LEU A 463 1.08 -19.45 -24.40
N ALA A 464 2.36 -19.54 -24.10
CA ALA A 464 3.43 -19.63 -25.12
C ALA A 464 3.41 -20.93 -25.95
N LYS A 465 2.68 -21.97 -25.50
CA LYS A 465 2.55 -23.24 -26.22
C LYS A 465 1.37 -23.27 -27.19
N VAL A 466 0.57 -22.23 -27.24
CA VAL A 466 -0.62 -22.14 -28.08
C VAL A 466 -0.39 -21.05 -29.11
N ASP A 467 -0.71 -21.32 -30.37
CA ASP A 467 -0.65 -20.33 -31.44
C ASP A 467 -1.53 -19.11 -31.09
N ASN A 468 -1.05 -17.89 -31.38
CA ASN A 468 -1.57 -16.60 -30.92
C ASN A 468 -3.02 -16.25 -31.30
N ASP A 469 -3.76 -17.12 -31.97
CA ASP A 469 -5.18 -16.92 -32.30
C ASP A 469 -6.08 -17.53 -31.21
N ILE A 470 -6.17 -16.80 -30.05
CA ILE A 470 -7.26 -17.08 -29.11
C ILE A 470 -8.55 -16.67 -29.81
N SER A 471 -9.35 -17.65 -30.21
CA SER A 471 -10.65 -17.45 -30.88
C SER A 471 -11.49 -16.44 -30.13
N LYS A 472 -12.15 -15.52 -30.84
CA LYS A 472 -13.11 -14.58 -30.22
C LYS A 472 -14.46 -15.22 -29.93
N ASP A 473 -14.70 -16.41 -30.49
CA ASP A 473 -15.98 -17.14 -30.39
C ASP A 473 -15.78 -18.41 -29.53
N ILE A 474 -15.61 -18.21 -28.23
CA ILE A 474 -15.35 -19.27 -27.25
C ILE A 474 -16.65 -19.63 -26.53
N ASP A 475 -16.98 -20.92 -26.51
CA ASP A 475 -18.03 -21.44 -25.65
C ASP A 475 -17.53 -21.63 -24.22
N PHE A 476 -17.75 -20.63 -23.38
CA PHE A 476 -17.35 -20.67 -21.96
C PHE A 476 -18.26 -21.59 -21.11
N SER A 477 -19.42 -22.02 -21.60
CA SER A 477 -20.39 -22.86 -20.85
C SER A 477 -19.81 -24.21 -20.41
N ILE A 478 -18.71 -24.63 -21.01
CA ILE A 478 -18.00 -25.87 -20.69
C ILE A 478 -17.13 -25.76 -19.41
N LEU A 479 -16.85 -24.54 -18.91
CA LEU A 479 -16.03 -24.29 -17.72
C LEU A 479 -16.87 -24.39 -16.42
N ILE A 480 -17.64 -25.48 -16.29
CA ILE A 480 -18.55 -25.72 -15.16
C ILE A 480 -18.06 -26.82 -14.21
N ASP A 481 -16.91 -27.40 -14.49
CA ASP A 481 -16.23 -28.29 -13.54
C ASP A 481 -15.78 -27.51 -12.28
N ASP A 482 -15.59 -28.22 -11.17
CA ASP A 482 -15.37 -27.58 -9.87
C ASP A 482 -14.08 -26.75 -9.81
N SER A 483 -13.00 -27.16 -10.48
CA SER A 483 -11.73 -26.43 -10.50
C SER A 483 -11.81 -25.16 -11.35
N SER A 484 -12.39 -25.23 -12.55
CA SER A 484 -12.63 -24.06 -13.41
C SER A 484 -13.56 -23.06 -12.74
N LEU A 485 -14.68 -23.54 -12.18
CA LEU A 485 -15.67 -22.69 -11.53
C LEU A 485 -15.11 -22.00 -10.28
N ASN A 486 -14.33 -22.72 -9.45
CA ASN A 486 -13.66 -22.14 -8.29
C ASN A 486 -12.68 -21.03 -8.69
N LEU A 487 -11.86 -21.26 -9.71
CA LEU A 487 -10.94 -20.25 -10.22
C LEU A 487 -11.71 -19.00 -10.74
N ILE A 488 -12.79 -19.20 -11.49
CA ILE A 488 -13.64 -18.11 -11.99
C ILE A 488 -14.25 -17.30 -10.84
N LYS A 489 -14.76 -17.96 -9.80
CA LYS A 489 -15.30 -17.29 -8.61
C LYS A 489 -14.24 -16.46 -7.87
N VAL A 490 -13.03 -16.99 -7.73
CA VAL A 490 -11.92 -16.22 -7.14
C VAL A 490 -11.57 -15.02 -8.02
N LEU A 491 -11.42 -15.20 -9.33
CA LEU A 491 -11.09 -14.11 -10.25
C LEU A 491 -12.17 -13.02 -10.29
N SER A 492 -13.44 -13.35 -10.09
CA SER A 492 -14.54 -12.39 -10.10
C SER A 492 -14.51 -11.38 -8.94
N ASN A 493 -13.79 -11.69 -7.87
CA ASN A 493 -13.65 -10.81 -6.70
C ASN A 493 -12.60 -9.69 -6.87
N PHE A 494 -11.85 -9.66 -7.98
CA PHE A 494 -10.71 -8.75 -8.13
C PHE A 494 -11.09 -7.27 -7.95
N GLU A 495 -12.19 -6.84 -8.56
CA GLU A 495 -12.67 -5.45 -8.45
C GLU A 495 -13.04 -5.06 -7.00
N GLU A 496 -13.76 -5.94 -6.29
CA GLU A 496 -14.17 -5.72 -4.89
C GLU A 496 -12.94 -5.67 -3.96
N VAL A 497 -11.94 -6.52 -4.22
CA VAL A 497 -10.66 -6.52 -3.48
C VAL A 497 -9.91 -5.21 -3.68
N LEU A 498 -9.80 -4.72 -4.92
CA LEU A 498 -9.13 -3.45 -5.20
C LEU A 498 -9.87 -2.26 -4.60
N GLN A 499 -11.21 -2.27 -4.65
CA GLN A 499 -12.02 -1.25 -3.99
C GLN A 499 -11.80 -1.25 -2.48
N SER A 500 -11.83 -2.42 -1.84
CA SER A 500 -11.57 -2.55 -0.40
C SER A 500 -10.16 -2.10 -0.02
N ALA A 501 -9.16 -2.42 -0.85
CA ALA A 501 -7.78 -1.97 -0.65
C ALA A 501 -7.66 -0.44 -0.75
N LEU A 502 -8.36 0.18 -1.70
CA LEU A 502 -8.39 1.62 -1.88
C LEU A 502 -9.09 2.34 -0.73
N GLU A 503 -10.29 1.89 -0.33
CA GLU A 503 -11.08 2.51 0.73
C GLU A 503 -10.37 2.49 2.08
N LYS A 504 -9.61 1.42 2.37
CA LYS A 504 -8.89 1.25 3.64
C LYS A 504 -7.41 1.64 3.56
N ASN A 505 -6.92 2.07 2.39
CA ASN A 505 -5.50 2.28 2.15
C ASN A 505 -4.65 1.07 2.58
N GLU A 506 -5.08 -0.15 2.22
CA GLU A 506 -4.54 -1.40 2.75
C GLU A 506 -4.16 -2.38 1.62
N PRO A 507 -2.93 -2.32 1.08
CA PRO A 507 -2.48 -3.20 0.00
C PRO A 507 -2.46 -4.70 0.34
N SER A 508 -2.48 -5.08 1.62
CA SER A 508 -2.48 -6.50 2.02
C SER A 508 -3.70 -7.28 1.52
N PHE A 509 -4.81 -6.60 1.22
CA PHE A 509 -5.94 -7.23 0.55
C PHE A 509 -5.55 -7.78 -0.83
N ILE A 510 -4.73 -7.02 -1.59
CA ILE A 510 -4.25 -7.43 -2.91
C ILE A 510 -3.30 -8.63 -2.76
N SER A 511 -2.33 -8.56 -1.84
CA SER A 511 -1.36 -9.64 -1.62
C SER A 511 -2.04 -10.96 -1.28
N ARG A 512 -3.02 -10.95 -0.36
CA ARG A 512 -3.78 -12.14 0.03
C ARG A 512 -4.64 -12.69 -1.10
N TYR A 513 -5.30 -11.80 -1.82
CA TYR A 513 -6.10 -12.20 -2.98
C TYR A 513 -5.24 -12.87 -4.07
N LEU A 514 -4.04 -12.35 -4.34
CA LEU A 514 -3.13 -12.97 -5.30
C LEU A 514 -2.70 -14.39 -4.88
N LEU A 515 -2.55 -14.64 -3.58
CA LEU A 515 -2.33 -16.00 -3.08
C LEU A 515 -3.53 -16.91 -3.34
N ASP A 516 -4.74 -16.41 -3.15
CA ASP A 516 -5.96 -17.19 -3.41
C ASP A 516 -6.09 -17.51 -4.92
N VAL A 517 -5.80 -16.54 -5.81
CA VAL A 517 -5.75 -16.77 -7.25
C VAL A 517 -4.69 -17.80 -7.61
N ALA A 518 -3.47 -17.68 -7.05
CA ALA A 518 -2.37 -18.61 -7.30
C ALA A 518 -2.71 -20.04 -6.86
N LYS A 519 -3.34 -20.20 -5.67
CA LYS A 519 -3.80 -21.50 -5.15
C LYS A 519 -4.92 -22.08 -6.03
N ALA A 520 -5.92 -21.28 -6.41
CA ALA A 520 -7.02 -21.72 -7.27
C ALA A 520 -6.51 -22.13 -8.66
N PHE A 521 -5.60 -21.35 -9.24
CA PHE A 521 -4.97 -21.69 -10.52
C PHE A 521 -4.12 -22.97 -10.43
N SER A 522 -3.40 -23.18 -9.33
CA SER A 522 -2.63 -24.42 -9.12
C SER A 522 -3.53 -25.66 -9.10
N VAL A 523 -4.72 -25.56 -8.47
CA VAL A 523 -5.71 -26.65 -8.48
C VAL A 523 -6.24 -26.90 -9.90
N PHE A 524 -6.64 -25.85 -10.61
CA PHE A 524 -7.10 -25.92 -12.00
C PHE A 524 -6.03 -26.56 -12.91
N TYR A 525 -4.79 -26.07 -12.83
CA TYR A 525 -3.67 -26.56 -13.65
C TYR A 525 -3.37 -28.05 -13.43
N ASN A 526 -3.50 -28.55 -12.19
CA ASN A 526 -3.19 -29.95 -11.86
C ASN A 526 -4.35 -30.90 -12.20
N ASN A 527 -5.60 -30.44 -12.10
CA ASN A 527 -6.79 -31.28 -12.33
C ASN A 527 -7.21 -31.30 -13.79
N ASP A 528 -6.95 -30.22 -14.53
CA ASP A 528 -7.46 -30.02 -15.87
C ASP A 528 -6.33 -29.97 -16.90
N LYS A 529 -6.37 -30.87 -17.88
CA LYS A 529 -5.47 -30.82 -19.02
C LYS A 529 -5.83 -29.60 -19.88
N ILE A 530 -5.09 -28.49 -19.72
CA ILE A 530 -5.37 -27.21 -20.41
C ILE A 530 -5.16 -27.37 -21.92
N ILE A 531 -4.04 -27.96 -22.34
CA ILE A 531 -3.73 -28.25 -23.73
C ILE A 531 -4.18 -29.68 -24.01
N CYS A 532 -5.26 -29.85 -24.77
CA CYS A 532 -5.88 -31.14 -25.05
C CYS A 532 -6.34 -31.23 -26.52
N ASP A 533 -6.78 -32.44 -26.95
CA ASP A 533 -7.16 -32.70 -28.34
C ASP A 533 -8.51 -32.06 -28.70
N ASP A 534 -9.42 -31.91 -27.75
CA ASP A 534 -10.70 -31.20 -27.95
C ASP A 534 -10.44 -29.69 -28.00
N LYS A 535 -10.52 -29.13 -29.19
CA LYS A 535 -10.25 -27.73 -29.49
C LYS A 535 -11.15 -26.78 -28.70
N LYS A 536 -12.42 -27.10 -28.46
CA LYS A 536 -13.37 -26.25 -27.74
C LYS A 536 -12.98 -26.16 -26.24
N ILE A 537 -12.69 -27.32 -25.67
CA ILE A 537 -12.23 -27.40 -24.25
C ILE A 537 -10.89 -26.66 -24.10
N GLN A 538 -9.95 -26.91 -25.01
CA GLN A 538 -8.66 -26.23 -25.00
C GLN A 538 -8.82 -24.71 -25.07
N ASP A 539 -9.60 -24.19 -26.03
CA ASP A 539 -9.74 -22.75 -26.22
C ASP A 539 -10.34 -22.07 -24.97
N ALA A 540 -11.34 -22.68 -24.35
CA ALA A 540 -11.93 -22.14 -23.12
C ALA A 540 -10.95 -22.18 -21.94
N ARG A 541 -10.21 -23.26 -21.72
CA ARG A 541 -9.21 -23.40 -20.64
C ARG A 541 -7.99 -22.50 -20.85
N VAL A 542 -7.55 -22.33 -22.08
CA VAL A 542 -6.49 -21.39 -22.44
C VAL A 542 -6.93 -19.96 -22.18
N TYR A 543 -8.18 -19.61 -22.53
CA TYR A 543 -8.70 -18.28 -22.24
C TYR A 543 -8.82 -18.01 -20.74
N LEU A 544 -9.28 -18.97 -19.93
CA LEU A 544 -9.28 -18.85 -18.47
C LEU A 544 -7.86 -18.66 -17.91
N THR A 545 -6.87 -19.37 -18.50
CA THR A 545 -5.44 -19.17 -18.16
C THR A 545 -4.98 -17.76 -18.53
N TYR A 546 -5.39 -17.23 -19.69
CA TYR A 546 -5.09 -15.85 -20.11
C TYR A 546 -5.66 -14.81 -19.12
N VAL A 547 -6.92 -14.98 -18.71
CA VAL A 547 -7.55 -14.09 -17.72
C VAL A 547 -6.81 -14.16 -16.39
N THR A 548 -6.44 -15.36 -15.94
CA THR A 548 -5.66 -15.58 -14.71
C THR A 548 -4.30 -14.88 -14.80
N ASN A 549 -3.61 -15.00 -15.93
CA ASN A 549 -2.36 -14.30 -16.22
C ASN A 549 -2.50 -12.79 -16.08
N LYS A 550 -3.56 -12.22 -16.69
CA LYS A 550 -3.83 -10.78 -16.62
C LYS A 550 -4.05 -10.30 -15.19
N VAL A 551 -4.81 -11.05 -14.39
CA VAL A 551 -5.11 -10.69 -12.99
C VAL A 551 -3.86 -10.81 -12.12
N LEU A 552 -3.08 -11.91 -12.22
CA LEU A 552 -1.84 -12.08 -11.46
C LEU A 552 -0.81 -10.99 -11.77
N ASN A 553 -0.53 -10.75 -13.06
CA ASN A 553 0.43 -9.72 -13.46
C ASN A 553 -0.03 -8.32 -13.03
N ARG A 554 -1.31 -8.00 -13.20
CA ARG A 554 -1.86 -6.70 -12.79
C ARG A 554 -1.76 -6.51 -11.28
N GLY A 555 -2.18 -7.49 -10.50
CA GLY A 555 -2.10 -7.43 -9.04
C GLY A 555 -0.67 -7.31 -8.52
N LEU A 556 0.29 -8.07 -9.08
CA LEU A 556 1.71 -7.95 -8.75
C LEU A 556 2.25 -6.55 -9.10
N ASN A 557 1.91 -6.02 -10.29
CA ASN A 557 2.33 -4.68 -10.70
C ASN A 557 1.75 -3.59 -9.78
N LEU A 558 0.51 -3.74 -9.29
CA LEU A 558 -0.07 -2.81 -8.30
C LEU A 558 0.72 -2.80 -6.99
N LEU A 559 1.31 -3.93 -6.61
CA LEU A 559 2.21 -4.01 -5.45
C LEU A 559 3.64 -3.53 -5.76
N GLY A 560 3.95 -3.12 -7.00
CA GLY A 560 5.30 -2.75 -7.43
C GLY A 560 6.21 -3.95 -7.71
N ILE A 561 5.64 -5.14 -7.94
CA ILE A 561 6.39 -6.39 -8.16
C ILE A 561 6.40 -6.74 -9.64
N GLN A 562 7.59 -6.91 -10.20
CA GLN A 562 7.78 -7.35 -11.58
C GLN A 562 7.73 -8.88 -11.68
N VAL A 563 7.20 -9.38 -12.81
CA VAL A 563 7.17 -10.81 -13.12
C VAL A 563 8.26 -11.12 -14.14
N PRO A 564 9.12 -12.13 -13.91
CA PRO A 564 10.07 -12.56 -14.93
C PRO A 564 9.38 -13.33 -16.06
N ASP A 565 10.01 -13.38 -17.23
CA ASP A 565 9.44 -14.11 -18.38
C ASP A 565 9.49 -15.62 -18.18
N LYS A 566 10.55 -16.12 -17.52
CA LYS A 566 10.79 -17.53 -17.18
C LYS A 566 11.23 -17.65 -15.73
N MET A 567 11.00 -18.81 -15.12
CA MET A 567 11.38 -19.05 -13.73
C MET A 567 11.63 -20.54 -13.43
#